data_0aec712a5cf9bd43c451eb6223e71d86
#
_entry.id   0aec712a5cf9bd43c451eb6223e71d86
#
_cell.length_a   1.000
_cell.length_b   1.000
_cell.length_c   1.000
_cell.angle_alpha   90.00
_cell.angle_beta   90.00
_cell.angle_gamma   90.00
#
_symmetry.space_group_name_H-M   'P 1'
#
loop_
_entity.id
_entity.type
_entity.pdbx_description
1 polymer ?
#
loop_
_entity_poly.entity_id
_entity_poly.type
_entity_poly.pdbx_seq_one_letter_code
_entity_poly.pdbx_strand_id
1 'polypeptide(L)'
;MAKIVDIKGREVLDSRGNPTVEADVILDNGIVGSACAPSGASTGSREALELRDGDKSRYLGKGVLKAVANINGPIRDALLGKDPVDQKALDKTMIDLDGTENKAKLGANAILAVSLAAAKAAAQDQDLPLYAHIANLNGTPGQYSMPVPMMNIINGGEHADNNVDIQEFMVQPVGAKTFSDGLRMGTEIFHHLKAVLKARGLNTAVGDEGGFAPNLASNEDALSAIAEAVANAGYKLGSDVTLALDCAASEFFEDGKYNLSGEGKSFDAEGFAEYLKGLTERFPIISIEDGLDESDWAGWKILTDKIGAKVQLVGDDLFVTNTKILKEGIDKGIGNSILIKFNQIGSLTETLEAIQMAKAAGFTAVISHRSGETEDSTIADLAVGTAAGQIKTGSLCRSDRVSKYNQLLRIEEQLGAKAPYRGRSEFRG
;
A
#
# COMPACT_ATOMS: atom_id res chain seq x y z
N MET A 1 11.87 5.14 32.03
CA MET A 1 11.52 4.59 30.70
C MET A 1 11.22 3.12 30.87
N ALA A 2 10.06 2.70 30.35
CA ALA A 2 9.64 1.30 30.41
C ALA A 2 10.54 0.41 29.57
N LYS A 3 10.58 -0.87 29.91
CA LYS A 3 11.39 -1.89 29.23
C LYS A 3 10.50 -2.99 28.74
N ILE A 4 10.90 -3.65 27.67
CA ILE A 4 10.22 -4.83 27.15
C ILE A 4 10.43 -5.99 28.12
N VAL A 5 9.33 -6.56 28.63
CA VAL A 5 9.36 -7.70 29.55
C VAL A 5 8.85 -8.99 28.93
N ASP A 6 8.08 -8.90 27.85
CA ASP A 6 7.63 -10.07 27.12
C ASP A 6 7.26 -9.72 25.69
N ILE A 7 7.32 -10.70 24.80
CA ILE A 7 6.83 -10.63 23.40
C ILE A 7 6.09 -11.91 23.11
N LYS A 8 4.89 -11.80 22.54
CA LYS A 8 4.05 -12.93 22.17
C LYS A 8 3.66 -12.84 20.71
N GLY A 9 3.92 -13.89 19.96
CA GLY A 9 3.43 -14.07 18.60
C GLY A 9 2.28 -15.05 18.57
N ARG A 10 1.35 -14.85 17.65
CA ARG A 10 0.25 -15.76 17.37
C ARG A 10 -0.11 -15.74 15.90
N GLU A 11 -0.75 -16.83 15.48
CA GLU A 11 -1.35 -16.96 14.16
C GLU A 11 -2.78 -16.43 14.22
N VAL A 12 -3.12 -15.50 13.32
CA VAL A 12 -4.48 -14.98 13.13
C VAL A 12 -4.88 -15.12 11.66
N LEU A 13 -6.13 -14.85 11.33
CA LEU A 13 -6.59 -14.91 9.94
C LEU A 13 -6.62 -13.51 9.31
N ASP A 14 -6.25 -13.45 8.05
CA ASP A 14 -6.37 -12.24 7.23
C ASP A 14 -7.72 -12.16 6.50
N SER A 15 -7.92 -11.10 5.73
CA SER A 15 -9.15 -10.82 4.98
C SER A 15 -9.49 -11.85 3.89
N ARG A 16 -8.53 -12.70 3.53
CA ARG A 16 -8.73 -13.79 2.56
C ARG A 16 -8.93 -15.15 3.23
N GLY A 17 -8.94 -15.19 4.58
CA GLY A 17 -9.03 -16.43 5.34
C GLY A 17 -7.71 -17.20 5.39
N ASN A 18 -6.58 -16.56 5.10
CA ASN A 18 -5.26 -17.15 5.24
C ASN A 18 -4.62 -16.77 6.57
N PRO A 19 -3.79 -17.63 7.16
CA PRO A 19 -3.04 -17.29 8.35
C PRO A 19 -2.06 -16.13 8.10
N THR A 20 -1.93 -15.27 9.10
CA THR A 20 -0.88 -14.27 9.19
C THR A 20 -0.42 -14.11 10.63
N VAL A 21 0.57 -13.27 10.87
CA VAL A 21 1.24 -13.12 12.16
C VAL A 21 0.73 -11.88 12.89
N GLU A 22 0.39 -12.04 14.17
CA GLU A 22 0.19 -10.94 15.11
C GLU A 22 1.23 -11.04 16.23
N ALA A 23 1.78 -9.90 16.64
CA ALA A 23 2.69 -9.82 17.78
C ALA A 23 2.18 -8.83 18.81
N ASP A 24 2.40 -9.16 20.09
CA ASP A 24 2.27 -8.27 21.24
C ASP A 24 3.65 -7.97 21.79
N VAL A 25 3.94 -6.70 22.04
CA VAL A 25 5.10 -6.26 22.83
C VAL A 25 4.58 -5.72 24.16
N ILE A 26 5.04 -6.33 25.26
CA ILE A 26 4.58 -6.05 26.62
C ILE A 26 5.68 -5.36 27.39
N LEU A 27 5.35 -4.21 28.00
CA LEU A 27 6.27 -3.42 28.80
C LEU A 27 6.12 -3.71 30.30
N ASP A 28 7.15 -3.36 31.08
CA ASP A 28 7.18 -3.56 32.54
C ASP A 28 6.14 -2.73 33.31
N ASN A 29 5.57 -1.70 32.68
CA ASN A 29 4.44 -0.93 33.23
C ASN A 29 3.06 -1.44 32.81
N GLY A 30 2.99 -2.61 32.16
CA GLY A 30 1.74 -3.24 31.73
C GLY A 30 1.19 -2.81 30.37
N ILE A 31 1.82 -1.85 29.71
CA ILE A 31 1.44 -1.44 28.35
C ILE A 31 1.67 -2.60 27.38
N VAL A 32 0.72 -2.79 26.47
CA VAL A 32 0.80 -3.77 25.39
C VAL A 32 0.58 -3.07 24.05
N GLY A 33 1.53 -3.20 23.15
CA GLY A 33 1.38 -2.84 21.75
C GLY A 33 1.16 -4.09 20.91
N SER A 34 0.16 -4.08 20.03
CA SER A 34 -0.18 -5.22 19.16
C SER A 34 -0.24 -4.81 17.71
N ALA A 35 0.30 -5.63 16.82
CA ALA A 35 0.28 -5.39 15.39
C ALA A 35 0.24 -6.69 14.59
N CYS A 36 -0.40 -6.61 13.42
CA CYS A 36 -0.48 -7.70 12.45
C CYS A 36 0.38 -7.38 11.21
N ALA A 37 0.93 -8.40 10.59
CA ALA A 37 1.58 -8.29 9.29
C ALA A 37 0.57 -8.58 8.17
N PRO A 38 0.46 -7.72 7.13
CA PRO A 38 -0.35 -8.01 5.94
C PRO A 38 0.36 -8.98 5.00
N SER A 39 -0.37 -9.47 3.99
CA SER A 39 0.14 -10.44 3.00
C SER A 39 -0.32 -10.08 1.59
N GLY A 40 0.55 -10.20 0.59
CA GLY A 40 0.22 -9.93 -0.81
C GLY A 40 -0.34 -11.13 -1.57
N ALA A 41 -1.12 -10.87 -2.62
CA ALA A 41 -1.50 -11.85 -3.63
C ALA A 41 -0.49 -11.82 -4.79
N SER A 42 -0.36 -10.69 -5.48
CA SER A 42 0.75 -10.43 -6.38
C SER A 42 1.94 -9.92 -5.57
N THR A 43 3.12 -10.45 -5.81
CA THR A 43 4.32 -10.11 -5.05
C THR A 43 5.49 -9.84 -5.98
N GLY A 44 6.25 -8.77 -5.69
CA GLY A 44 7.51 -8.50 -6.37
C GLY A 44 8.54 -9.59 -6.07
N SER A 45 9.31 -9.99 -7.08
CA SER A 45 10.29 -11.07 -6.94
C SER A 45 11.42 -10.75 -5.95
N ARG A 46 11.62 -9.48 -5.63
CA ARG A 46 12.67 -8.98 -4.74
C ARG A 46 12.17 -8.56 -3.36
N GLU A 47 10.92 -8.86 -3.02
CA GLU A 47 10.39 -8.62 -1.67
C GLU A 47 11.14 -9.44 -0.61
N ALA A 48 11.20 -8.91 0.61
CA ALA A 48 11.62 -9.68 1.76
C ALA A 48 10.69 -10.89 1.96
N LEU A 49 11.25 -11.98 2.48
CA LEU A 49 10.54 -13.26 2.54
C LEU A 49 9.44 -13.27 3.59
N GLU A 50 8.22 -13.55 3.15
CA GLU A 50 7.13 -13.97 4.03
C GLU A 50 7.30 -15.44 4.36
N LEU A 51 7.60 -15.74 5.64
CA LEU A 51 7.87 -17.12 6.06
C LEU A 51 6.56 -17.88 6.26
N ARG A 52 6.35 -18.91 5.45
CA ARG A 52 5.24 -19.85 5.52
C ARG A 52 5.75 -21.25 5.85
N ASP A 53 4.92 -22.06 6.51
CA ASP A 53 5.32 -23.39 6.99
C ASP A 53 5.51 -24.41 5.86
N GLY A 54 4.71 -24.30 4.79
CA GLY A 54 4.75 -25.24 3.66
C GLY A 54 4.12 -26.60 3.97
N ASP A 55 3.60 -26.81 5.16
CA ASP A 55 2.91 -28.05 5.57
C ASP A 55 1.52 -28.09 4.95
N LYS A 56 1.35 -28.91 3.90
CA LYS A 56 0.09 -29.01 3.15
C LYS A 56 -1.06 -29.58 3.96
N SER A 57 -0.79 -30.26 5.06
CA SER A 57 -1.83 -30.80 5.95
C SER A 57 -2.49 -29.74 6.82
N ARG A 58 -1.90 -28.54 6.87
CA ARG A 58 -2.37 -27.45 7.71
C ARG A 58 -2.44 -26.14 6.88
N TYR A 59 -3.64 -25.53 6.80
CA TYR A 59 -3.91 -24.34 5.98
C TYR A 59 -3.35 -24.43 4.54
N LEU A 60 -3.36 -25.62 3.96
CA LEU A 60 -2.88 -25.87 2.59
C LEU A 60 -1.43 -25.40 2.35
N GLY A 61 -0.60 -25.43 3.39
CA GLY A 61 0.79 -24.98 3.35
C GLY A 61 1.00 -23.52 3.73
N LYS A 62 -0.06 -22.76 3.99
CA LYS A 62 0.03 -21.31 4.25
C LYS A 62 0.12 -20.95 5.74
N GLY A 63 0.22 -21.93 6.65
CA GLY A 63 0.44 -21.68 8.07
C GLY A 63 1.68 -20.84 8.33
N VAL A 64 1.73 -20.18 9.50
CA VAL A 64 2.83 -19.27 9.89
C VAL A 64 3.42 -19.62 11.26
N LEU A 65 3.30 -20.89 11.69
CA LEU A 65 3.80 -21.30 13.01
C LEU A 65 5.32 -21.20 13.13
N LYS A 66 6.08 -21.34 12.05
CA LYS A 66 7.55 -21.09 12.06
C LYS A 66 7.87 -19.64 12.37
N ALA A 67 7.17 -18.70 11.74
CA ALA A 67 7.31 -17.27 12.03
C ALA A 67 6.88 -16.95 13.47
N VAL A 68 5.78 -17.52 13.93
CA VAL A 68 5.30 -17.39 15.33
C VAL A 68 6.36 -17.93 16.32
N ALA A 69 6.94 -19.08 16.05
CA ALA A 69 8.00 -19.64 16.89
C ALA A 69 9.24 -18.74 16.93
N ASN A 70 9.59 -18.09 15.83
CA ASN A 70 10.69 -17.12 15.78
C ASN A 70 10.41 -15.89 16.64
N ILE A 71 9.16 -15.44 16.72
CA ILE A 71 8.76 -14.35 17.62
C ILE A 71 8.86 -14.78 19.08
N ASN A 72 8.30 -15.96 19.42
CA ASN A 72 8.22 -16.46 20.79
C ASN A 72 9.56 -16.96 21.35
N GLY A 73 10.54 -17.19 20.51
CA GLY A 73 11.86 -17.67 20.84
C GLY A 73 12.97 -16.64 20.60
N PRO A 74 13.71 -16.72 19.48
CA PRO A 74 14.90 -15.92 19.27
C PRO A 74 14.65 -14.40 19.27
N ILE A 75 13.57 -13.92 18.69
CA ILE A 75 13.24 -12.47 18.68
C ILE A 75 12.94 -11.99 20.10
N ARG A 76 12.07 -12.69 20.81
CA ARG A 76 11.75 -12.38 22.20
C ARG A 76 13.01 -12.31 23.06
N ASP A 77 13.84 -13.33 23.00
CA ASP A 77 15.06 -13.42 23.82
C ASP A 77 16.05 -12.29 23.52
N ALA A 78 16.15 -11.88 22.27
CA ALA A 78 17.03 -10.77 21.86
C ALA A 78 16.53 -9.39 22.28
N LEU A 79 15.22 -9.19 22.45
CA LEU A 79 14.62 -7.89 22.73
C LEU A 79 14.23 -7.67 24.19
N LEU A 80 14.21 -8.71 25.04
CA LEU A 80 13.91 -8.55 26.46
C LEU A 80 14.86 -7.54 27.12
N GLY A 81 14.29 -6.66 27.94
CA GLY A 81 15.02 -5.61 28.66
C GLY A 81 15.39 -4.39 27.84
N LYS A 82 15.10 -4.36 26.55
CA LYS A 82 15.39 -3.22 25.68
C LYS A 82 14.35 -2.10 25.81
N ASP A 83 14.74 -0.91 25.39
CA ASP A 83 13.91 0.29 25.36
C ASP A 83 13.00 0.24 24.10
N PRO A 84 11.67 0.25 24.25
CA PRO A 84 10.76 0.23 23.11
C PRO A 84 10.80 1.50 22.25
N VAL A 85 11.29 2.61 22.78
CA VAL A 85 11.37 3.90 22.07
C VAL A 85 12.53 3.92 21.07
N ASP A 86 13.58 3.15 21.29
CA ASP A 86 14.72 3.05 20.38
C ASP A 86 14.42 2.08 19.22
N GLN A 87 13.54 2.50 18.31
CA GLN A 87 13.08 1.71 17.17
C GLN A 87 14.25 1.20 16.31
N LYS A 88 15.22 2.07 16.02
CA LYS A 88 16.38 1.69 15.20
C LYS A 88 17.17 0.55 15.82
N ALA A 89 17.41 0.61 17.12
CA ALA A 89 18.14 -0.43 17.84
C ALA A 89 17.38 -1.75 17.86
N LEU A 90 16.05 -1.71 18.06
CA LEU A 90 15.21 -2.89 18.04
C LEU A 90 15.19 -3.55 16.66
N ASP A 91 14.95 -2.77 15.61
CA ASP A 91 14.89 -3.27 14.24
C ASP A 91 16.25 -3.80 13.80
N LYS A 92 17.35 -3.09 14.12
CA LYS A 92 18.71 -3.55 13.83
C LYS A 92 19.02 -4.89 14.52
N THR A 93 18.61 -5.04 15.78
CA THR A 93 18.80 -6.29 16.52
C THR A 93 18.11 -7.46 15.81
N MET A 94 16.90 -7.28 15.36
CA MET A 94 16.15 -8.32 14.63
C MET A 94 16.77 -8.63 13.25
N ILE A 95 17.17 -7.60 12.52
CA ILE A 95 17.81 -7.74 11.21
C ILE A 95 19.14 -8.47 11.34
N ASP A 96 19.98 -8.10 12.29
CA ASP A 96 21.27 -8.76 12.56
C ASP A 96 21.07 -10.22 13.02
N LEU A 97 20.04 -10.48 13.83
CA LEU A 97 19.69 -11.82 14.29
C LEU A 97 19.28 -12.73 13.12
N ASP A 98 18.54 -12.20 12.14
CA ASP A 98 18.23 -12.90 10.91
C ASP A 98 19.48 -13.17 10.08
N GLY A 99 20.29 -12.14 9.84
CA GLY A 99 21.59 -12.24 9.17
C GLY A 99 21.52 -12.52 7.66
N THR A 100 20.33 -12.61 7.06
CA THR A 100 20.15 -12.80 5.62
C THR A 100 19.70 -11.49 4.94
N GLU A 101 19.93 -11.38 3.63
CA GLU A 101 19.61 -10.16 2.88
C GLU A 101 18.10 -9.91 2.79
N ASN A 102 17.30 -10.98 2.64
CA ASN A 102 15.85 -10.91 2.44
C ASN A 102 15.02 -11.36 3.64
N LYS A 103 15.63 -11.45 4.84
CA LYS A 103 14.96 -11.89 6.08
C LYS A 103 14.43 -13.33 6.02
N ALA A 104 15.12 -14.19 5.27
CA ALA A 104 14.70 -15.57 5.03
C ALA A 104 14.76 -16.47 6.27
N LYS A 105 15.61 -16.15 7.26
CA LYS A 105 15.77 -16.98 8.45
C LYS A 105 14.62 -16.81 9.45
N LEU A 106 14.27 -15.57 9.78
CA LEU A 106 13.21 -15.28 10.75
C LEU A 106 11.86 -15.03 10.11
N GLY A 107 11.85 -14.54 8.88
CA GLY A 107 10.68 -14.09 8.15
C GLY A 107 10.42 -12.59 8.33
N ALA A 108 10.19 -11.91 7.20
CA ALA A 108 9.83 -10.49 7.21
C ALA A 108 8.52 -10.25 7.97
N ASN A 109 7.56 -11.17 7.88
CA ASN A 109 6.31 -11.11 8.62
C ASN A 109 6.51 -11.14 10.14
N ALA A 110 7.40 -11.99 10.64
CA ALA A 110 7.74 -12.06 12.07
C ALA A 110 8.41 -10.75 12.55
N ILE A 111 9.42 -10.28 11.82
CA ILE A 111 10.16 -9.07 12.16
C ILE A 111 9.23 -7.84 12.14
N LEU A 112 8.43 -7.71 11.09
CA LEU A 112 7.51 -6.58 10.94
C LEU A 112 6.47 -6.51 12.06
N ALA A 113 5.83 -7.61 12.38
CA ALA A 113 4.80 -7.64 13.42
C ALA A 113 5.38 -7.14 14.77
N VAL A 114 6.58 -7.57 15.14
CA VAL A 114 7.26 -7.11 16.36
C VAL A 114 7.69 -5.65 16.23
N SER A 115 8.25 -5.23 15.11
CA SER A 115 8.66 -3.85 14.84
C SER A 115 7.50 -2.87 15.04
N LEU A 116 6.34 -3.16 14.48
CA LEU A 116 5.14 -2.32 14.58
C LEU A 116 4.53 -2.38 15.99
N ALA A 117 4.47 -3.56 16.60
CA ALA A 117 3.98 -3.72 17.97
C ALA A 117 4.83 -2.92 18.98
N ALA A 118 6.15 -2.93 18.81
CA ALA A 118 7.06 -2.13 19.62
C ALA A 118 6.81 -0.63 19.45
N ALA A 119 6.58 -0.16 18.23
CA ALA A 119 6.26 1.25 17.98
C ALA A 119 4.95 1.67 18.65
N LYS A 120 3.93 0.82 18.64
CA LYS A 120 2.65 1.07 19.32
C LYS A 120 2.82 1.11 20.84
N ALA A 121 3.57 0.18 21.41
CA ALA A 121 3.88 0.18 22.84
C ALA A 121 4.68 1.45 23.24
N ALA A 122 5.66 1.83 22.46
CA ALA A 122 6.46 3.04 22.69
C ALA A 122 5.61 4.31 22.63
N ALA A 123 4.69 4.42 21.69
CA ALA A 123 3.77 5.55 21.59
C ALA A 123 2.92 5.68 22.85
N GLN A 124 2.34 4.57 23.33
CA GLN A 124 1.54 4.54 24.55
C GLN A 124 2.39 4.91 25.79
N ASP A 125 3.61 4.40 25.87
CA ASP A 125 4.52 4.70 27.01
C ASP A 125 4.88 6.19 27.08
N GLN A 126 4.92 6.88 25.95
CA GLN A 126 5.18 8.31 25.84
C GLN A 126 3.91 9.17 25.90
N ASP A 127 2.74 8.55 26.09
CA ASP A 127 1.43 9.22 26.02
C ASP A 127 1.23 9.98 24.70
N LEU A 128 1.65 9.38 23.60
CA LEU A 128 1.54 9.93 22.26
C LEU A 128 0.60 9.09 21.39
N PRO A 129 -0.19 9.71 20.51
CA PRO A 129 -0.83 8.95 19.43
C PRO A 129 0.25 8.38 18.49
N LEU A 130 -0.05 7.26 17.85
CA LEU A 130 0.92 6.57 17.01
C LEU A 130 1.50 7.44 15.89
N TYR A 131 0.67 8.24 15.22
CA TYR A 131 1.14 9.15 14.16
C TYR A 131 2.18 10.16 14.68
N ALA A 132 2.05 10.64 15.92
CA ALA A 132 3.00 11.57 16.53
C ALA A 132 4.33 10.88 16.84
N HIS A 133 4.28 9.66 17.37
CA HIS A 133 5.47 8.85 17.60
C HIS A 133 6.19 8.55 16.28
N ILE A 134 5.47 8.17 15.24
CA ILE A 134 6.03 7.94 13.90
C ILE A 134 6.69 9.22 13.35
N ALA A 135 6.08 10.38 13.52
CA ALA A 135 6.67 11.65 13.11
C ALA A 135 8.00 11.93 13.83
N ASN A 136 8.08 11.61 15.12
CA ASN A 136 9.32 11.72 15.88
C ASN A 136 10.40 10.76 15.35
N LEU A 137 10.04 9.50 15.08
CA LEU A 137 10.96 8.53 14.49
C LEU A 137 11.43 8.96 13.08
N ASN A 138 10.55 9.61 12.33
CA ASN A 138 10.86 10.12 10.99
C ASN A 138 11.72 11.39 11.00
N GLY A 139 11.98 11.99 12.18
CA GLY A 139 12.73 13.24 12.30
C GLY A 139 11.93 14.48 11.88
N THR A 140 10.62 14.38 11.80
CA THR A 140 9.70 15.46 11.38
C THR A 140 8.58 15.70 12.40
N PRO A 141 8.91 15.91 13.68
CA PRO A 141 7.91 16.06 14.74
C PRO A 141 6.95 17.21 14.44
N GLY A 142 5.64 16.95 14.58
CA GLY A 142 4.59 17.95 14.36
C GLY A 142 4.29 18.27 12.89
N GLN A 143 4.96 17.64 11.94
CA GLN A 143 4.73 17.84 10.49
C GLN A 143 3.79 16.75 9.97
N TYR A 144 2.49 17.07 9.93
CA TYR A 144 1.45 16.16 9.52
C TYR A 144 0.75 16.64 8.25
N SER A 145 0.19 15.69 7.49
CA SER A 145 -0.82 15.96 6.47
C SER A 145 -1.83 14.82 6.44
N MET A 146 -3.07 15.14 6.07
CA MET A 146 -4.06 14.12 5.75
C MET A 146 -3.81 13.65 4.31
N PRO A 147 -3.65 12.34 4.08
CA PRO A 147 -3.36 11.84 2.75
C PRO A 147 -4.57 11.91 1.83
N VAL A 148 -4.32 12.14 0.53
CA VAL A 148 -5.34 11.93 -0.51
C VAL A 148 -5.54 10.42 -0.67
N PRO A 149 -6.77 9.91 -0.51
CA PRO A 149 -7.04 8.49 -0.72
C PRO A 149 -7.14 8.17 -2.22
N MET A 150 -6.46 7.12 -2.62
CA MET A 150 -6.54 6.53 -3.95
C MET A 150 -7.44 5.29 -3.82
N MET A 151 -8.74 5.47 -4.13
CA MET A 151 -9.78 4.49 -3.81
C MET A 151 -10.03 3.56 -4.98
N ASN A 152 -9.68 2.28 -4.83
CA ASN A 152 -9.83 1.25 -5.83
C ASN A 152 -11.30 0.84 -5.95
N ILE A 153 -11.99 1.24 -7.03
CA ILE A 153 -13.42 0.99 -7.21
C ILE A 153 -13.77 -0.03 -8.32
N ILE A 154 -12.82 -0.34 -9.23
CA ILE A 154 -12.92 -1.48 -10.15
C ILE A 154 -11.64 -2.29 -10.08
N ASN A 155 -11.80 -3.60 -9.94
CA ASN A 155 -10.73 -4.57 -9.89
C ASN A 155 -10.64 -5.40 -11.16
N GLY A 156 -9.43 -5.74 -11.57
CA GLY A 156 -9.10 -6.69 -12.61
C GLY A 156 -7.86 -7.49 -12.23
N GLY A 157 -7.19 -8.10 -13.20
CA GLY A 157 -5.96 -8.86 -12.99
C GLY A 157 -6.08 -9.88 -11.86
N GLU A 158 -5.07 -9.95 -11.00
CA GLU A 158 -5.03 -10.88 -9.87
C GLU A 158 -6.03 -10.53 -8.74
N HIS A 159 -6.64 -9.35 -8.77
CA HIS A 159 -7.60 -8.92 -7.75
C HIS A 159 -9.05 -9.28 -8.05
N ALA A 160 -9.32 -9.88 -9.22
CA ALA A 160 -10.67 -10.22 -9.63
C ALA A 160 -10.70 -11.41 -10.61
N ASP A 161 -11.72 -12.25 -10.49
CA ASP A 161 -12.00 -13.30 -11.45
C ASP A 161 -12.90 -12.72 -12.58
N ASN A 162 -12.28 -11.98 -13.50
CA ASN A 162 -12.92 -11.34 -14.64
C ASN A 162 -11.96 -11.21 -15.84
N ASN A 163 -12.38 -10.53 -16.90
CA ASN A 163 -11.61 -10.35 -18.13
C ASN A 163 -10.87 -9.00 -18.22
N VAL A 164 -10.77 -8.25 -17.15
CA VAL A 164 -10.10 -6.95 -17.13
C VAL A 164 -8.63 -7.14 -16.81
N ASP A 165 -7.73 -6.68 -17.68
CA ASP A 165 -6.27 -6.92 -17.52
C ASP A 165 -5.62 -6.00 -16.50
N ILE A 166 -5.94 -4.71 -16.50
CA ILE A 166 -5.43 -3.74 -15.50
C ILE A 166 -6.02 -4.08 -14.13
N GLN A 167 -5.14 -4.16 -13.13
CA GLN A 167 -5.49 -4.71 -11.81
C GLN A 167 -6.38 -3.80 -10.98
N GLU A 168 -6.14 -2.47 -11.02
CA GLU A 168 -6.91 -1.51 -10.25
C GLU A 168 -7.21 -0.24 -11.01
N PHE A 169 -8.45 0.24 -10.85
CA PHE A 169 -8.92 1.54 -11.32
C PHE A 169 -9.37 2.34 -10.10
N MET A 170 -8.72 3.47 -9.87
CA MET A 170 -8.89 4.26 -8.66
C MET A 170 -9.44 5.64 -8.94
N VAL A 171 -10.24 6.17 -8.00
CA VAL A 171 -10.64 7.56 -7.95
C VAL A 171 -9.89 8.29 -6.85
N GLN A 172 -9.55 9.55 -7.11
CA GLN A 172 -8.78 10.41 -6.21
C GLN A 172 -9.55 11.72 -6.04
N PRO A 173 -10.10 12.01 -4.83
CA PRO A 173 -10.91 13.22 -4.59
C PRO A 173 -10.03 14.44 -4.35
N VAL A 174 -9.25 14.83 -5.36
CA VAL A 174 -8.24 15.90 -5.28
C VAL A 174 -8.82 17.29 -5.08
N GLY A 175 -10.09 17.50 -5.43
CA GLY A 175 -10.81 18.77 -5.25
C GLY A 175 -11.49 18.92 -3.90
N ALA A 176 -11.47 17.89 -3.04
CA ALA A 176 -12.02 17.97 -1.70
C ALA A 176 -11.20 18.94 -0.83
N LYS A 177 -11.86 19.56 0.15
CA LYS A 177 -11.21 20.49 1.08
C LYS A 177 -10.65 19.81 2.32
N THR A 178 -11.22 18.66 2.69
CA THR A 178 -10.83 17.87 3.86
C THR A 178 -10.77 16.39 3.46
N PHE A 179 -10.09 15.60 4.27
CA PHE A 179 -10.09 14.15 4.08
C PHE A 179 -11.51 13.58 4.20
N SER A 180 -12.29 14.01 5.18
CA SER A 180 -13.66 13.53 5.37
C SER A 180 -14.56 13.84 4.18
N ASP A 181 -14.42 15.03 3.56
CA ASP A 181 -15.13 15.37 2.32
C ASP A 181 -14.68 14.45 1.17
N GLY A 182 -13.38 14.21 1.06
CA GLY A 182 -12.82 13.30 0.04
C GLY A 182 -13.35 11.88 0.19
N LEU A 183 -13.40 11.37 1.42
CA LEU A 183 -13.95 10.05 1.70
C LEU A 183 -15.45 9.97 1.35
N ARG A 184 -16.22 11.00 1.68
CA ARG A 184 -17.64 11.10 1.30
C ARG A 184 -17.81 11.10 -0.22
N MET A 185 -17.03 11.90 -0.95
CA MET A 185 -17.06 11.94 -2.42
C MET A 185 -16.81 10.56 -3.02
N GLY A 186 -15.76 9.88 -2.56
CA GLY A 186 -15.43 8.53 -3.00
C GLY A 186 -16.55 7.52 -2.72
N THR A 187 -17.14 7.58 -1.55
CA THR A 187 -18.25 6.72 -1.15
C THR A 187 -19.50 6.94 -2.04
N GLU A 188 -19.84 8.19 -2.31
CA GLU A 188 -20.95 8.52 -3.20
C GLU A 188 -20.68 8.02 -4.63
N ILE A 189 -19.47 8.21 -5.15
CA ILE A 189 -19.06 7.67 -6.47
C ILE A 189 -19.15 6.14 -6.47
N PHE A 190 -18.69 5.47 -5.42
CA PHE A 190 -18.77 4.02 -5.29
C PHE A 190 -20.23 3.52 -5.43
N HIS A 191 -21.17 4.13 -4.76
CA HIS A 191 -22.58 3.76 -4.85
C HIS A 191 -23.20 4.10 -6.21
N HIS A 192 -22.83 5.21 -6.83
CA HIS A 192 -23.25 5.53 -8.20
C HIS A 192 -22.68 4.56 -9.22
N LEU A 193 -21.43 4.12 -9.03
CA LEU A 193 -20.81 3.09 -9.89
C LEU A 193 -21.55 1.76 -9.79
N LYS A 194 -21.96 1.36 -8.59
CA LYS A 194 -22.81 0.18 -8.40
C LYS A 194 -24.09 0.27 -9.23
N ALA A 195 -24.74 1.44 -9.20
CA ALA A 195 -25.95 1.67 -9.99
C ALA A 195 -25.70 1.64 -11.50
N VAL A 196 -24.59 2.24 -11.96
CA VAL A 196 -24.18 2.21 -13.38
C VAL A 196 -23.96 0.77 -13.87
N LEU A 197 -23.20 -0.02 -13.11
CA LEU A 197 -22.92 -1.42 -13.45
C LEU A 197 -24.20 -2.26 -13.47
N LYS A 198 -25.05 -2.08 -12.47
CA LYS A 198 -26.34 -2.77 -12.39
C LYS A 198 -27.25 -2.44 -13.57
N ALA A 199 -27.31 -1.16 -13.97
CA ALA A 199 -28.10 -0.72 -15.13
C ALA A 199 -27.61 -1.32 -16.46
N ARG A 200 -26.30 -1.64 -16.53
CA ARG A 200 -25.69 -2.35 -17.66
C ARG A 200 -25.87 -3.87 -17.60
N GLY A 201 -26.52 -4.39 -16.55
CA GLY A 201 -26.70 -5.84 -16.36
C GLY A 201 -25.42 -6.54 -15.91
N LEU A 202 -24.43 -5.81 -15.36
CA LEU A 202 -23.16 -6.34 -14.93
C LEU A 202 -23.17 -6.73 -13.44
N ASN A 203 -22.25 -7.63 -13.08
CA ASN A 203 -22.07 -8.09 -11.71
C ASN A 203 -21.55 -6.96 -10.82
N THR A 204 -22.09 -6.83 -9.61
CA THR A 204 -21.68 -5.86 -8.61
C THR A 204 -21.09 -6.53 -7.36
N ALA A 205 -20.64 -7.77 -7.45
CA ALA A 205 -19.81 -8.40 -6.42
C ALA A 205 -18.45 -7.71 -6.38
N VAL A 206 -17.85 -7.69 -5.19
CA VAL A 206 -16.56 -7.02 -4.95
C VAL A 206 -15.43 -8.02 -4.86
N GLY A 207 -14.24 -7.59 -5.30
CA GLY A 207 -12.99 -8.35 -5.17
C GLY A 207 -12.36 -8.22 -3.78
N ASP A 208 -11.13 -8.68 -3.66
CA ASP A 208 -10.37 -8.75 -2.41
C ASP A 208 -10.18 -7.39 -1.73
N GLU A 209 -10.12 -6.33 -2.51
CA GLU A 209 -9.91 -4.96 -2.00
C GLU A 209 -11.18 -4.11 -1.95
N GLY A 210 -12.34 -4.73 -2.20
CA GLY A 210 -13.64 -4.08 -2.09
C GLY A 210 -14.11 -3.34 -3.35
N GLY A 211 -13.32 -3.30 -4.43
CA GLY A 211 -13.73 -2.79 -5.72
C GLY A 211 -14.63 -3.76 -6.47
N PHE A 212 -15.49 -3.25 -7.37
CA PHE A 212 -16.33 -4.10 -8.19
C PHE A 212 -15.51 -4.88 -9.21
N ALA A 213 -15.95 -6.09 -9.54
CA ALA A 213 -15.22 -7.01 -10.41
C ALA A 213 -16.08 -7.50 -11.59
N PRO A 214 -16.67 -6.58 -12.40
CA PRO A 214 -17.47 -6.98 -13.55
C PRO A 214 -16.59 -7.42 -14.72
N ASN A 215 -17.17 -8.19 -15.65
CA ASN A 215 -16.61 -8.34 -16.98
C ASN A 215 -16.91 -7.07 -17.79
N LEU A 216 -15.89 -6.51 -18.42
CA LEU A 216 -15.99 -5.30 -19.24
C LEU A 216 -15.37 -5.52 -20.62
N ALA A 217 -15.74 -4.71 -21.60
CA ALA A 217 -15.24 -4.84 -22.96
C ALA A 217 -13.76 -4.49 -23.10
N SER A 218 -13.27 -3.57 -22.26
CA SER A 218 -11.88 -3.09 -22.29
C SER A 218 -11.53 -2.34 -21.01
N ASN A 219 -10.25 -2.01 -20.85
CA ASN A 219 -9.81 -1.09 -19.79
C ASN A 219 -10.44 0.30 -19.94
N GLU A 220 -10.60 0.78 -21.17
CA GLU A 220 -11.27 2.06 -21.45
C GLU A 220 -12.76 2.02 -21.07
N ASP A 221 -13.43 0.89 -21.20
CA ASP A 221 -14.82 0.72 -20.78
C ASP A 221 -14.95 0.84 -19.24
N ALA A 222 -13.97 0.33 -18.49
CA ALA A 222 -13.90 0.53 -17.04
C ALA A 222 -13.78 2.02 -16.69
N LEU A 223 -12.89 2.74 -17.35
CA LEU A 223 -12.71 4.20 -17.15
C LEU A 223 -13.97 4.99 -17.51
N SER A 224 -14.66 4.59 -18.59
CA SER A 224 -15.94 5.21 -19.02
C SER A 224 -17.04 4.99 -17.99
N ALA A 225 -17.16 3.80 -17.42
CA ALA A 225 -18.12 3.50 -16.37
C ALA A 225 -17.87 4.36 -15.12
N ILE A 226 -16.60 4.53 -14.74
CA ILE A 226 -16.21 5.41 -13.61
C ILE A 226 -16.55 6.86 -13.93
N ALA A 227 -16.25 7.35 -15.13
CA ALA A 227 -16.57 8.71 -15.55
C ALA A 227 -18.08 9.00 -15.45
N GLU A 228 -18.92 8.06 -15.88
CA GLU A 228 -20.38 8.13 -15.74
C GLU A 228 -20.81 8.21 -14.27
N ALA A 229 -20.22 7.37 -13.41
CA ALA A 229 -20.51 7.37 -11.97
C ALA A 229 -20.12 8.69 -11.28
N VAL A 230 -18.97 9.26 -11.65
CA VAL A 230 -18.52 10.57 -11.14
C VAL A 230 -19.50 11.66 -11.52
N ALA A 231 -19.93 11.72 -12.78
CA ALA A 231 -20.92 12.68 -13.26
C ALA A 231 -22.28 12.51 -12.56
N ASN A 232 -22.75 11.27 -12.41
CA ASN A 232 -24.00 10.96 -11.71
C ASN A 232 -23.96 11.35 -10.23
N ALA A 233 -22.80 11.28 -9.61
CA ALA A 233 -22.60 11.74 -8.23
C ALA A 233 -22.56 13.28 -8.09
N GLY A 234 -22.55 14.01 -9.22
CA GLY A 234 -22.53 15.46 -9.24
C GLY A 234 -21.12 16.08 -9.17
N TYR A 235 -20.10 15.30 -9.42
CA TYR A 235 -18.70 15.77 -9.42
C TYR A 235 -18.16 15.93 -10.83
N LYS A 236 -17.15 16.79 -10.97
CA LYS A 236 -16.45 17.06 -12.23
C LYS A 236 -15.17 16.23 -12.30
N LEU A 237 -15.14 15.34 -13.28
CA LEU A 237 -13.94 14.56 -13.58
C LEU A 237 -12.82 15.48 -14.11
N GLY A 238 -11.64 15.38 -13.50
CA GLY A 238 -10.48 16.21 -13.82
C GLY A 238 -10.22 17.31 -12.78
N SER A 239 -11.25 17.95 -12.23
CA SER A 239 -11.10 19.01 -11.23
C SER A 239 -11.45 18.57 -9.82
N ASP A 240 -12.61 17.95 -9.62
CA ASP A 240 -13.02 17.45 -8.31
C ASP A 240 -12.40 16.09 -8.01
N VAL A 241 -12.36 15.24 -9.05
CA VAL A 241 -11.91 13.85 -8.97
C VAL A 241 -10.98 13.57 -10.16
N THR A 242 -9.84 12.98 -9.88
CA THR A 242 -8.92 12.43 -10.89
C THR A 242 -8.89 10.90 -10.79
N LEU A 243 -8.24 10.26 -11.74
CA LEU A 243 -8.14 8.80 -11.84
C LEU A 243 -6.70 8.33 -11.67
N ALA A 244 -6.56 7.11 -11.21
CA ALA A 244 -5.29 6.40 -11.14
C ALA A 244 -5.46 4.95 -11.57
N LEU A 245 -4.37 4.37 -12.06
CA LEU A 245 -4.27 2.97 -12.44
C LEU A 245 -3.20 2.27 -11.63
N ASP A 246 -3.42 1.00 -11.32
CA ASP A 246 -2.38 0.03 -11.03
C ASP A 246 -2.44 -1.04 -12.11
N CYS A 247 -1.48 -1.03 -13.01
CA CYS A 247 -1.44 -1.99 -14.12
C CYS A 247 -1.00 -3.37 -13.67
N ALA A 248 -0.13 -3.46 -12.65
CA ALA A 248 0.54 -4.68 -12.25
C ALA A 248 1.09 -5.43 -13.48
N ALA A 249 1.80 -4.70 -14.35
CA ALA A 249 2.13 -5.16 -15.70
C ALA A 249 3.00 -6.41 -15.76
N SER A 250 3.70 -6.75 -14.66
CA SER A 250 4.43 -8.01 -14.56
C SER A 250 3.53 -9.23 -14.70
N GLU A 251 2.26 -9.13 -14.34
CA GLU A 251 1.28 -10.23 -14.41
C GLU A 251 0.88 -10.59 -15.84
N PHE A 252 1.02 -9.68 -16.79
CA PHE A 252 0.76 -9.96 -18.21
C PHE A 252 1.96 -9.76 -19.15
N PHE A 253 3.16 -9.73 -18.56
CA PHE A 253 4.41 -9.67 -19.32
C PHE A 253 4.98 -11.07 -19.55
N GLU A 254 5.10 -11.48 -20.78
CA GLU A 254 5.64 -12.78 -21.17
C GLU A 254 6.38 -12.67 -22.49
N ASP A 255 7.56 -13.28 -22.57
CA ASP A 255 8.41 -13.31 -23.77
C ASP A 255 8.69 -11.92 -24.39
N GLY A 256 8.89 -10.91 -23.53
CA GLY A 256 9.17 -9.55 -23.94
C GLY A 256 7.94 -8.78 -24.44
N LYS A 257 6.75 -9.30 -24.22
CA LYS A 257 5.48 -8.71 -24.66
C LYS A 257 4.54 -8.47 -23.49
N TYR A 258 3.80 -7.37 -23.58
CA TYR A 258 2.69 -7.04 -22.70
C TYR A 258 1.39 -7.48 -23.34
N ASN A 259 0.78 -8.54 -22.81
CA ASN A 259 -0.37 -9.22 -23.41
C ASN A 259 -1.66 -8.84 -22.69
N LEU A 260 -2.45 -7.96 -23.28
CA LEU A 260 -3.78 -7.62 -22.81
C LEU A 260 -4.79 -8.63 -23.39
N SER A 261 -4.91 -9.80 -22.78
CA SER A 261 -5.73 -10.90 -23.28
C SER A 261 -7.23 -10.57 -23.31
N GLY A 262 -7.70 -9.77 -22.35
CA GLY A 262 -9.10 -9.30 -22.32
C GLY A 262 -9.45 -8.37 -23.47
N GLU A 263 -8.48 -7.71 -24.09
CA GLU A 263 -8.66 -6.86 -25.27
C GLU A 263 -8.12 -7.50 -26.56
N GLY A 264 -7.49 -8.67 -26.46
CA GLY A 264 -6.87 -9.33 -27.63
C GLY A 264 -5.70 -8.55 -28.22
N LYS A 265 -4.96 -7.80 -27.40
CA LYS A 265 -3.85 -6.94 -27.81
C LYS A 265 -2.54 -7.42 -27.21
N SER A 266 -1.44 -7.22 -27.94
CA SER A 266 -0.09 -7.50 -27.47
C SER A 266 0.84 -6.37 -27.90
N PHE A 267 1.71 -5.94 -27.00
CA PHE A 267 2.61 -4.80 -27.21
C PHE A 267 4.03 -5.15 -26.80
N ASP A 268 5.01 -4.52 -27.45
CA ASP A 268 6.34 -4.33 -26.85
C ASP A 268 6.29 -3.18 -25.83
N ALA A 269 7.43 -2.90 -25.18
CA ALA A 269 7.50 -1.84 -24.16
C ALA A 269 7.10 -0.46 -24.72
N GLU A 270 7.60 -0.09 -25.89
CA GLU A 270 7.26 1.18 -26.57
C GLU A 270 5.77 1.26 -26.88
N GLY A 271 5.19 0.19 -27.42
CA GLY A 271 3.77 0.12 -27.76
C GLY A 271 2.87 0.19 -26.54
N PHE A 272 3.25 -0.47 -25.44
CA PHE A 272 2.45 -0.39 -24.21
C PHE A 272 2.57 0.98 -23.54
N ALA A 273 3.74 1.60 -23.57
CA ALA A 273 3.90 2.98 -23.11
C ALA A 273 3.01 3.96 -23.91
N GLU A 274 2.90 3.79 -25.24
CA GLU A 274 1.96 4.56 -26.07
C GLU A 274 0.50 4.28 -25.73
N TYR A 275 0.15 3.03 -25.45
CA TYR A 275 -1.20 2.66 -25.01
C TYR A 275 -1.57 3.41 -23.72
N LEU A 276 -0.70 3.39 -22.72
CA LEU A 276 -0.92 4.10 -21.45
C LEU A 276 -0.99 5.62 -21.65
N LYS A 277 -0.10 6.17 -22.46
CA LYS A 277 -0.15 7.61 -22.84
C LYS A 277 -1.50 7.97 -23.43
N GLY A 278 -2.00 7.16 -24.37
CA GLY A 278 -3.31 7.35 -24.99
C GLY A 278 -4.45 7.38 -23.97
N LEU A 279 -4.41 6.54 -22.94
CA LEU A 279 -5.40 6.57 -21.86
C LEU A 279 -5.31 7.89 -21.06
N THR A 280 -4.10 8.38 -20.78
CA THR A 280 -3.91 9.66 -20.04
C THR A 280 -4.36 10.88 -20.85
N GLU A 281 -4.39 10.79 -22.16
CA GLU A 281 -4.88 11.86 -23.06
C GLU A 281 -6.41 11.90 -23.14
N ARG A 282 -7.08 10.76 -22.95
CA ARG A 282 -8.55 10.65 -23.00
C ARG A 282 -9.23 10.77 -21.65
N PHE A 283 -8.54 10.44 -20.56
CA PHE A 283 -9.04 10.48 -19.19
C PHE A 283 -8.07 11.21 -18.28
N PRO A 284 -8.52 11.88 -17.21
CA PRO A 284 -7.65 12.60 -16.28
C PRO A 284 -6.93 11.63 -15.31
N ILE A 285 -6.12 10.75 -15.87
CA ILE A 285 -5.28 9.82 -15.13
C ILE A 285 -4.00 10.55 -14.75
N ILE A 286 -3.78 10.74 -13.44
CA ILE A 286 -2.62 11.48 -12.93
C ILE A 286 -1.59 10.59 -12.23
N SER A 287 -1.88 9.29 -12.09
CA SER A 287 -1.00 8.32 -11.46
C SER A 287 -1.15 6.95 -12.12
N ILE A 288 -0.02 6.32 -12.44
CA ILE A 288 0.04 4.95 -12.96
C ILE A 288 1.09 4.20 -12.13
N GLU A 289 0.66 3.12 -11.50
CA GLU A 289 1.49 2.19 -10.75
C GLU A 289 1.85 0.99 -11.61
N ASP A 290 3.11 0.57 -11.55
CA ASP A 290 3.65 -0.60 -12.24
C ASP A 290 3.17 -0.74 -13.70
N GLY A 291 3.35 0.36 -14.44
CA GLY A 291 2.97 0.43 -15.86
C GLY A 291 3.77 -0.50 -16.77
N LEU A 292 4.96 -0.93 -16.36
CA LEU A 292 5.81 -1.90 -17.05
C LEU A 292 6.27 -2.98 -16.06
N ASP A 293 6.80 -4.08 -16.59
CA ASP A 293 7.33 -5.20 -15.81
C ASP A 293 8.47 -4.76 -14.87
N GLU A 294 8.55 -5.37 -13.70
CA GLU A 294 9.54 -5.06 -12.67
C GLU A 294 11.00 -5.24 -13.12
N SER A 295 11.25 -6.08 -14.13
CA SER A 295 12.58 -6.29 -14.71
C SER A 295 12.85 -5.46 -15.97
N ASP A 296 11.84 -4.85 -16.56
CA ASP A 296 11.94 -4.07 -17.81
C ASP A 296 12.34 -2.60 -17.53
N TRP A 297 13.54 -2.41 -17.04
CA TRP A 297 14.04 -1.07 -16.68
C TRP A 297 14.21 -0.15 -17.89
N ALA A 298 14.57 -0.69 -19.04
CA ALA A 298 14.61 0.06 -20.30
C ALA A 298 13.20 0.54 -20.70
N GLY A 299 12.20 -0.31 -20.58
CA GLY A 299 10.79 0.06 -20.81
C GLY A 299 10.32 1.13 -19.84
N TRP A 300 10.64 1.00 -18.57
CA TRP A 300 10.33 2.00 -17.55
C TRP A 300 10.94 3.39 -17.87
N LYS A 301 12.15 3.39 -18.41
CA LYS A 301 12.79 4.65 -18.86
C LYS A 301 12.01 5.29 -20.02
N ILE A 302 11.56 4.48 -20.97
CA ILE A 302 10.71 4.94 -22.09
C ILE A 302 9.42 5.58 -21.54
N LEU A 303 8.72 4.90 -20.63
CA LEU A 303 7.48 5.41 -20.04
C LEU A 303 7.72 6.71 -19.26
N THR A 304 8.79 6.75 -18.46
CA THR A 304 9.13 7.94 -17.66
C THR A 304 9.41 9.14 -18.56
N ASP A 305 10.16 8.95 -19.62
CA ASP A 305 10.47 10.03 -20.58
C ASP A 305 9.22 10.51 -21.34
N LYS A 306 8.27 9.59 -21.64
CA LYS A 306 7.05 9.94 -22.36
C LYS A 306 6.05 10.74 -21.54
N ILE A 307 5.76 10.33 -20.31
CA ILE A 307 4.64 10.88 -19.53
C ILE A 307 5.01 11.31 -18.12
N GLY A 308 6.21 10.99 -17.63
CA GLY A 308 6.61 11.24 -16.24
C GLY A 308 6.63 12.72 -15.84
N ALA A 309 6.68 13.66 -16.77
CA ALA A 309 6.59 15.09 -16.49
C ALA A 309 5.20 15.51 -16.00
N LYS A 310 4.15 14.79 -16.41
CA LYS A 310 2.74 15.11 -16.13
C LYS A 310 2.04 14.08 -15.28
N VAL A 311 2.53 12.85 -15.24
CA VAL A 311 1.89 11.71 -14.59
C VAL A 311 2.83 11.16 -13.52
N GLN A 312 2.26 10.88 -12.34
CA GLN A 312 2.95 10.17 -11.29
C GLN A 312 3.15 8.71 -11.73
N LEU A 313 4.39 8.25 -11.76
CA LEU A 313 4.75 6.89 -12.11
C LEU A 313 5.27 6.17 -10.86
N VAL A 314 4.43 5.31 -10.31
CA VAL A 314 4.67 4.65 -9.02
C VAL A 314 5.33 3.30 -9.24
N GLY A 315 6.46 3.06 -8.60
CA GLY A 315 7.08 1.74 -8.53
C GLY A 315 6.63 0.99 -7.28
N ASP A 316 5.88 -0.10 -7.46
CA ASP A 316 5.53 -1.08 -6.44
C ASP A 316 6.49 -2.28 -6.53
N ASP A 317 6.23 -3.24 -7.39
CA ASP A 317 7.13 -4.38 -7.61
C ASP A 317 8.51 -3.94 -8.12
N LEU A 318 8.57 -2.81 -8.79
CA LEU A 318 9.82 -2.22 -9.26
C LEU A 318 10.79 -1.91 -8.13
N PHE A 319 10.32 -1.36 -7.01
CA PHE A 319 11.16 -0.87 -5.90
C PHE A 319 11.04 -1.69 -4.62
N VAL A 320 9.95 -2.40 -4.42
CA VAL A 320 9.64 -3.25 -3.25
C VAL A 320 10.01 -2.62 -1.90
N THR A 321 9.76 -1.31 -1.75
CA THR A 321 10.09 -0.53 -0.54
C THR A 321 11.58 -0.65 -0.12
N ASN A 322 12.46 -0.96 -1.08
CA ASN A 322 13.87 -1.21 -0.85
C ASN A 322 14.72 -0.01 -1.24
N THR A 323 15.45 0.57 -0.29
CA THR A 323 16.26 1.77 -0.50
C THR A 323 17.36 1.59 -1.54
N LYS A 324 17.97 0.42 -1.64
CA LYS A 324 19.03 0.15 -2.62
C LYS A 324 18.48 0.17 -4.05
N ILE A 325 17.32 -0.47 -4.24
CA ILE A 325 16.66 -0.54 -5.54
C ILE A 325 16.07 0.84 -5.91
N LEU A 326 15.46 1.53 -4.94
CA LEU A 326 14.95 2.89 -5.12
C LEU A 326 16.07 3.84 -5.55
N LYS A 327 17.23 3.77 -4.89
CA LYS A 327 18.38 4.60 -5.25
C LYS A 327 18.84 4.36 -6.70
N GLU A 328 18.88 3.11 -7.13
CA GLU A 328 19.22 2.76 -8.51
C GLU A 328 18.21 3.38 -9.50
N GLY A 329 16.93 3.31 -9.20
CA GLY A 329 15.87 3.93 -10.02
C GLY A 329 15.99 5.44 -10.09
N ILE A 330 16.27 6.09 -8.95
CA ILE A 330 16.51 7.53 -8.88
C ILE A 330 17.70 7.92 -9.76
N ASP A 331 18.82 7.22 -9.61
CA ASP A 331 20.06 7.52 -10.36
C ASP A 331 19.87 7.32 -11.87
N LYS A 332 19.01 6.40 -12.29
CA LYS A 332 18.70 6.12 -13.70
C LYS A 332 17.54 6.94 -14.26
N GLY A 333 16.90 7.77 -13.44
CA GLY A 333 15.73 8.57 -13.86
C GLY A 333 14.52 7.73 -14.25
N ILE A 334 14.23 6.70 -13.49
CA ILE A 334 13.16 5.73 -13.70
C ILE A 334 12.08 5.92 -12.63
N GLY A 335 10.82 6.09 -13.07
CA GLY A 335 9.73 6.42 -12.18
C GLY A 335 9.85 7.81 -11.56
N ASN A 336 8.92 8.18 -10.71
CA ASN A 336 8.95 9.42 -9.94
C ASN A 336 8.18 9.33 -8.62
N SER A 337 7.78 8.11 -8.23
CA SER A 337 7.06 7.82 -7.00
C SER A 337 7.35 6.39 -6.55
N ILE A 338 7.24 6.14 -5.26
CA ILE A 338 7.35 4.79 -4.68
C ILE A 338 6.08 4.42 -3.94
N LEU A 339 5.62 3.19 -4.13
CA LEU A 339 4.62 2.58 -3.26
C LEU A 339 5.31 2.03 -2.01
N ILE A 340 4.76 2.34 -0.86
CA ILE A 340 5.33 1.94 0.44
C ILE A 340 4.47 0.85 1.04
N LYS A 341 5.02 -0.35 1.08
CA LYS A 341 4.44 -1.52 1.72
C LYS A 341 5.43 -2.05 2.75
N PHE A 342 5.23 -1.76 4.02
CA PHE A 342 6.22 -2.08 5.06
C PHE A 342 6.56 -3.58 5.18
N ASN A 343 5.67 -4.47 4.73
CA ASN A 343 5.96 -5.92 4.72
C ASN A 343 6.85 -6.36 3.55
N GLN A 344 7.03 -5.54 2.51
CA GLN A 344 7.98 -5.82 1.43
C GLN A 344 9.43 -5.71 1.89
N ILE A 345 9.68 -4.91 2.92
CA ILE A 345 11.01 -4.71 3.50
C ILE A 345 11.12 -5.30 4.92
N GLY A 346 10.08 -5.25 5.73
CA GLY A 346 9.95 -6.00 6.97
C GLY A 346 10.30 -5.27 8.25
N SER A 347 10.55 -3.96 8.24
CA SER A 347 10.72 -3.16 9.47
C SER A 347 10.24 -1.73 9.30
N LEU A 348 9.83 -1.10 10.39
CA LEU A 348 9.43 0.30 10.39
C LEU A 348 10.61 1.22 10.06
N THR A 349 11.79 0.94 10.60
CA THR A 349 13.01 1.74 10.35
C THR A 349 13.33 1.80 8.86
N GLU A 350 13.40 0.66 8.18
CA GLU A 350 13.69 0.61 6.74
C GLU A 350 12.58 1.25 5.90
N THR A 351 11.32 1.12 6.35
CA THR A 351 10.17 1.78 5.70
C THR A 351 10.31 3.30 5.76
N LEU A 352 10.65 3.86 6.93
CA LEU A 352 10.88 5.29 7.08
C LEU A 352 12.07 5.78 6.25
N GLU A 353 13.14 5.00 6.17
CA GLU A 353 14.29 5.30 5.32
C GLU A 353 13.92 5.38 3.84
N ALA A 354 13.08 4.47 3.37
CA ALA A 354 12.59 4.49 1.97
C ALA A 354 11.75 5.75 1.69
N ILE A 355 10.86 6.13 2.59
CA ILE A 355 10.06 7.36 2.48
C ILE A 355 10.96 8.60 2.46
N GLN A 356 11.93 8.67 3.36
CA GLN A 356 12.88 9.79 3.43
C GLN A 356 13.72 9.91 2.16
N MET A 357 14.23 8.80 1.65
CA MET A 357 15.01 8.76 0.40
C MET A 357 14.18 9.24 -0.79
N ALA A 358 12.95 8.76 -0.93
CA ALA A 358 12.03 9.18 -1.99
C ALA A 358 11.80 10.69 -1.96
N LYS A 359 11.42 11.22 -0.82
CA LYS A 359 11.16 12.67 -0.65
C LYS A 359 12.39 13.52 -0.92
N ALA A 360 13.57 13.12 -0.44
CA ALA A 360 14.82 13.83 -0.67
C ALA A 360 15.19 13.90 -2.16
N ALA A 361 14.77 12.91 -2.95
CA ALA A 361 14.98 12.87 -4.41
C ALA A 361 13.88 13.58 -5.23
N GLY A 362 12.88 14.16 -4.56
CA GLY A 362 11.72 14.75 -5.24
C GLY A 362 10.70 13.72 -5.75
N PHE A 363 10.79 12.46 -5.33
CA PHE A 363 9.78 11.44 -5.56
C PHE A 363 8.62 11.63 -4.57
N THR A 364 7.42 11.28 -4.99
CA THR A 364 6.29 11.13 -4.08
C THR A 364 6.31 9.73 -3.45
N ALA A 365 5.59 9.56 -2.35
CA ALA A 365 5.43 8.29 -1.68
C ALA A 365 3.94 8.02 -1.44
N VAL A 366 3.49 6.82 -1.76
CA VAL A 366 2.12 6.37 -1.55
C VAL A 366 2.14 5.27 -0.50
N ILE A 367 1.52 5.50 0.64
CA ILE A 367 1.39 4.48 1.68
C ILE A 367 0.31 3.49 1.27
N SER A 368 0.62 2.19 1.30
CA SER A 368 -0.24 1.16 0.73
C SER A 368 -0.52 0.01 1.67
N HIS A 369 -1.74 -0.52 1.57
CA HIS A 369 -2.15 -1.82 2.09
C HIS A 369 -1.59 -2.97 1.25
N ARG A 370 -1.98 -4.19 1.58
CA ARG A 370 -1.83 -5.37 0.73
C ARG A 370 -3.21 -5.98 0.45
N SER A 371 -3.27 -6.94 -0.50
CA SER A 371 -4.53 -7.64 -0.80
C SER A 371 -5.04 -8.47 0.37
N GLY A 372 -4.15 -9.11 1.12
CA GLY A 372 -4.47 -9.75 2.39
C GLY A 372 -4.22 -8.81 3.57
N GLU A 373 -5.28 -8.32 4.18
CA GLU A 373 -5.24 -7.37 5.30
C GLU A 373 -5.94 -7.93 6.53
N THR A 374 -5.74 -7.23 7.64
CA THR A 374 -6.46 -7.42 8.88
C THR A 374 -7.15 -6.11 9.26
N GLU A 375 -7.77 -6.04 10.43
CA GLU A 375 -8.31 -4.80 10.99
C GLU A 375 -7.22 -3.82 11.48
N ASP A 376 -5.94 -4.20 11.44
CA ASP A 376 -4.81 -3.33 11.77
C ASP A 376 -4.83 -2.07 10.89
N SER A 377 -4.76 -0.89 11.51
CA SER A 377 -4.84 0.40 10.84
C SER A 377 -3.54 1.21 10.87
N THR A 378 -2.41 0.57 11.17
CA THR A 378 -1.10 1.22 11.31
C THR A 378 -0.73 2.09 10.13
N ILE A 379 -1.08 1.69 8.90
CA ILE A 379 -0.74 2.47 7.69
C ILE A 379 -1.42 3.84 7.66
N ALA A 380 -2.55 4.02 8.32
CA ALA A 380 -3.20 5.33 8.46
C ALA A 380 -2.32 6.30 9.26
N ASP A 381 -1.83 5.86 10.41
CA ASP A 381 -0.91 6.62 11.25
C ASP A 381 0.43 6.87 10.55
N LEU A 382 0.92 5.90 9.80
CA LEU A 382 2.14 6.02 9.00
C LEU A 382 2.00 7.13 7.95
N ALA A 383 0.89 7.16 7.22
CA ALA A 383 0.65 8.16 6.18
C ALA A 383 0.60 9.58 6.75
N VAL A 384 -0.07 9.77 7.89
CA VAL A 384 -0.17 11.08 8.56
C VAL A 384 1.16 11.48 9.19
N GLY A 385 1.78 10.58 9.95
CA GLY A 385 3.01 10.85 10.70
C GLY A 385 4.22 11.16 9.82
N THR A 386 4.27 10.62 8.61
CA THR A 386 5.32 10.90 7.62
C THR A 386 4.96 12.05 6.68
N ALA A 387 3.74 12.57 6.75
CA ALA A 387 3.19 13.51 5.78
C ALA A 387 3.40 13.01 4.33
N ALA A 388 3.17 11.72 4.09
CA ALA A 388 3.38 11.10 2.78
C ALA A 388 2.51 11.72 1.68
N GLY A 389 1.30 12.17 2.04
CA GLY A 389 0.40 12.90 1.14
C GLY A 389 -0.56 12.01 0.36
N GLN A 390 -0.33 10.71 0.30
CA GLN A 390 -1.17 9.77 -0.45
C GLN A 390 -1.29 8.44 0.30
N ILE A 391 -2.48 7.82 0.22
CA ILE A 391 -2.73 6.48 0.75
C ILE A 391 -3.55 5.65 -0.25
N LYS A 392 -3.12 4.41 -0.45
CA LYS A 392 -3.81 3.43 -1.27
C LYS A 392 -4.22 2.27 -0.36
N THR A 393 -5.50 2.20 0.01
CA THR A 393 -6.00 1.21 0.97
C THR A 393 -7.35 0.60 0.59
N GLY A 394 -7.55 0.42 -0.71
CA GLY A 394 -8.71 -0.29 -1.26
C GLY A 394 -9.93 0.60 -1.44
N SER A 395 -11.09 -0.04 -1.50
CA SER A 395 -12.37 0.62 -1.76
C SER A 395 -13.08 1.04 -0.47
N LEU A 396 -14.35 1.37 -0.58
CA LEU A 396 -15.19 1.97 0.47
C LEU A 396 -16.05 0.92 1.22
N CYS A 397 -15.73 -0.34 1.06
CA CYS A 397 -16.36 -1.45 1.76
C CYS A 397 -15.33 -2.49 2.17
N ARG A 398 -15.71 -3.50 2.95
CA ARG A 398 -14.88 -4.48 3.65
C ARG A 398 -14.16 -3.82 4.84
N SER A 399 -14.37 -4.39 6.03
CA SER A 399 -13.85 -3.83 7.30
C SER A 399 -12.34 -3.73 7.33
N ASP A 400 -11.63 -4.62 6.63
CA ASP A 400 -10.18 -4.62 6.50
C ASP A 400 -9.64 -3.39 5.75
N ARG A 401 -10.46 -2.76 4.91
CA ARG A 401 -10.16 -1.49 4.20
C ARG A 401 -10.69 -0.30 4.98
N VAL A 402 -11.95 -0.36 5.35
CA VAL A 402 -12.66 0.73 6.04
C VAL A 402 -12.04 1.06 7.40
N SER A 403 -11.42 0.10 8.08
CA SER A 403 -10.69 0.35 9.34
C SER A 403 -9.61 1.44 9.19
N LYS A 404 -8.91 1.47 8.05
CA LYS A 404 -7.88 2.48 7.74
C LYS A 404 -8.51 3.86 7.51
N TYR A 405 -9.57 3.91 6.72
CA TYR A 405 -10.31 5.17 6.47
C TYR A 405 -10.92 5.74 7.75
N ASN A 406 -11.51 4.89 8.58
CA ASN A 406 -12.08 5.32 9.87
C ASN A 406 -11.00 5.83 10.83
N GLN A 407 -9.81 5.21 10.82
CA GLN A 407 -8.68 5.70 11.60
C GLN A 407 -8.23 7.09 11.12
N LEU A 408 -8.19 7.32 9.82
CA LEU A 408 -7.87 8.65 9.26
C LEU A 408 -8.91 9.70 9.66
N LEU A 409 -10.21 9.36 9.73
CA LEU A 409 -11.23 10.26 10.23
C LEU A 409 -10.98 10.65 11.70
N ARG A 410 -10.61 9.71 12.56
CA ARG A 410 -10.28 9.98 13.95
C ARG A 410 -9.06 10.88 14.08
N ILE A 411 -8.03 10.64 13.27
CA ILE A 411 -6.81 11.45 13.24
C ILE A 411 -7.13 12.89 12.78
N GLU A 412 -7.94 13.04 11.74
CA GLU A 412 -8.37 14.35 11.25
C GLU A 412 -9.10 15.14 12.33
N GLU A 413 -9.99 14.50 13.08
CA GLU A 413 -10.69 15.11 14.20
C GLU A 413 -9.71 15.59 15.29
N GLN A 414 -8.69 14.80 15.62
CA GLN A 414 -7.68 15.15 16.61
C GLN A 414 -6.78 16.31 16.18
N LEU A 415 -6.39 16.34 14.92
CA LEU A 415 -5.39 17.30 14.41
C LEU A 415 -6.00 18.59 13.84
N GLY A 416 -7.20 18.52 13.26
CA GLY A 416 -7.83 19.66 12.62
C GLY A 416 -6.90 20.34 11.62
N ALA A 417 -6.74 21.64 11.73
CA ALA A 417 -5.91 22.45 10.84
C ALA A 417 -4.40 22.11 10.88
N LYS A 418 -3.94 21.34 11.87
CA LYS A 418 -2.54 20.90 11.97
C LYS A 418 -2.18 19.82 10.94
N ALA A 419 -3.16 19.20 10.31
CA ALA A 419 -2.96 18.22 9.25
C ALA A 419 -3.75 18.64 8.01
N PRO A 420 -3.17 19.48 7.13
CA PRO A 420 -3.87 19.96 5.94
C PRO A 420 -4.08 18.81 4.93
N TYR A 421 -5.22 18.89 4.24
CA TYR A 421 -5.50 18.06 3.07
C TYR A 421 -5.14 18.87 1.82
N ARG A 422 -4.07 18.50 1.12
CA ARG A 422 -3.50 19.30 0.03
C ARG A 422 -4.02 18.94 -1.36
N GLY A 423 -4.80 17.88 -1.48
CA GLY A 423 -5.47 17.50 -2.73
C GLY A 423 -4.52 17.34 -3.91
N ARG A 424 -4.81 18.04 -4.99
CA ARG A 424 -4.04 17.93 -6.25
C ARG A 424 -2.54 18.20 -6.10
N SER A 425 -2.15 19.04 -5.17
CA SER A 425 -0.73 19.40 -4.99
C SER A 425 0.13 18.27 -4.42
N GLU A 426 -0.46 17.18 -3.96
CA GLU A 426 0.28 15.98 -3.53
C GLU A 426 0.80 15.15 -4.71
N PHE A 427 0.35 15.43 -5.93
CA PHE A 427 0.71 14.71 -7.16
C PHE A 427 1.54 15.58 -8.07
N ARG A 428 2.28 14.94 -8.99
CA ARG A 428 3.01 15.64 -10.04
C ARG A 428 2.08 16.25 -11.11
N GLY A 429 2.60 17.27 -11.82
CA GLY A 429 1.95 17.93 -12.94
C GLY A 429 1.29 19.26 -12.61
#